data_32f31f9b515ff46893d5354382f6494f
#
_entry.id   32f31f9b515ff46893d5354382f6494f
#
_cell.length_a   1.000
_cell.length_b   1.000
_cell.length_c   1.000
_cell.angle_alpha   90.00
_cell.angle_beta   90.00
_cell.angle_gamma   90.00
#
_symmetry.space_group_name_H-M   'P 1'
#
loop_
_entity.id
_entity.type
_entity.pdbx_description
1 polymer ?
#
loop_
_entity_poly.entity_id
_entity_poly.type
_entity_poly.pdbx_seq_one_letter_code
_entity_poly.pdbx_strand_id
1 'polypeptide(L)'
;MKSTILQRFMIMASALFFSMSVPIQATAQSVPGDADDDGQVTIADVVALIDYLLTVDDSLINLENSDLDGDRIVTISDLTTLIDYINYGPPEEYVPQTETFTVDGVSFTMVLVQGGTYIMGSGTNGDTPHRVTLSDFSIGQTEVTQELWLAVMGYNPSWFCSNEGFDDNLQRPVEEVNWYMCRDFIAKLNRVTGRTFRLPTEAEWEFAAKGGKRSHGYLFSGSNDINEVGWYGLNIPPECKTTQSVGMKKPNELGVYDMTGNVFELCQDWYGSYPSDPQTNPTGPSESWTQDKVIRGGSYFETSPERCYTTTHMFGMPLYGISIGVGLRLVLSNQ
;
A
#
# COMPACT_ATOMS: atom_id res chain seq x y z
N MET A 1 -18.98 -5.92 34.08
CA MET A 1 -19.26 -6.37 32.72
C MET A 1 -18.24 -5.88 31.69
N LYS A 2 -17.83 -4.60 31.65
CA LYS A 2 -16.80 -4.11 30.66
C LYS A 2 -15.41 -4.73 30.82
N SER A 3 -15.01 -5.15 32.01
CA SER A 3 -13.66 -5.75 32.29
C SER A 3 -13.55 -7.20 31.75
N THR A 4 -14.65 -7.91 31.62
CA THR A 4 -14.67 -9.33 31.23
C THR A 4 -14.54 -9.50 29.70
N ILE A 5 -15.03 -8.53 28.95
CA ILE A 5 -14.96 -8.52 27.47
C ILE A 5 -13.51 -8.25 27.01
N LEU A 6 -12.85 -7.28 27.64
CA LEU A 6 -11.44 -6.94 27.30
C LEU A 6 -10.47 -8.08 27.65
N GLN A 7 -10.71 -8.82 28.74
CA GLN A 7 -9.90 -9.99 29.10
C GLN A 7 -10.11 -11.18 28.15
N ARG A 8 -11.28 -11.34 27.55
CA ARG A 8 -11.54 -12.40 26.55
C ARG A 8 -10.86 -12.08 25.21
N PHE A 9 -10.83 -10.82 24.79
CA PHE A 9 -10.07 -10.41 23.60
C PHE A 9 -8.55 -10.64 23.73
N MET A 10 -7.96 -10.42 24.92
CA MET A 10 -6.53 -10.69 25.14
C MET A 10 -6.19 -12.18 25.23
N ILE A 11 -7.12 -13.03 25.61
CA ILE A 11 -6.90 -14.50 25.69
C ILE A 11 -7.00 -15.14 24.29
N MET A 12 -7.79 -14.59 23.38
CA MET A 12 -7.89 -15.10 21.99
C MET A 12 -6.61 -14.82 21.17
N ALA A 13 -5.94 -13.70 21.39
CA ALA A 13 -4.67 -13.41 20.70
C ALA A 13 -3.54 -14.38 21.05
N SER A 14 -3.64 -15.10 22.17
CA SER A 14 -2.60 -16.07 22.60
C SER A 14 -2.95 -17.56 22.37
N ALA A 15 -4.18 -17.88 21.95
CA ALA A 15 -4.61 -19.28 21.75
C ALA A 15 -4.55 -19.75 20.27
N LEU A 16 -4.28 -18.87 19.32
CA LEU A 16 -4.28 -19.18 17.87
C LEU A 16 -2.95 -19.74 17.33
N PHE A 17 -2.02 -20.17 18.19
CA PHE A 17 -0.75 -20.77 17.76
C PHE A 17 -0.69 -22.31 17.87
N PHE A 18 -1.82 -23.03 17.69
CA PHE A 18 -1.76 -24.49 17.49
C PHE A 18 -2.66 -24.88 16.30
N SER A 19 -2.05 -24.88 15.12
CA SER A 19 -2.71 -25.38 13.91
C SER A 19 -2.69 -26.91 13.90
N MET A 20 -3.86 -27.54 14.00
CA MET A 20 -4.08 -28.87 13.43
C MET A 20 -4.57 -28.68 12.00
N SER A 21 -3.75 -29.04 11.02
CA SER A 21 -4.16 -29.14 9.62
C SER A 21 -5.14 -30.31 9.46
N VAL A 22 -6.43 -30.00 9.33
CA VAL A 22 -7.42 -30.94 8.83
C VAL A 22 -7.51 -30.72 7.31
N PRO A 23 -7.41 -31.78 6.47
CA PRO A 23 -7.56 -31.63 5.03
C PRO A 23 -8.99 -31.20 4.71
N ILE A 24 -9.16 -30.01 4.13
CA ILE A 24 -10.45 -29.53 3.62
C ILE A 24 -10.81 -30.38 2.41
N GLN A 25 -11.88 -31.17 2.52
CA GLN A 25 -12.54 -31.79 1.36
C GLN A 25 -13.20 -30.66 0.55
N ALA A 26 -12.95 -30.66 -0.74
CA ALA A 26 -13.62 -29.73 -1.67
C ALA A 26 -15.14 -29.93 -1.59
N THR A 27 -15.82 -28.99 -0.95
CA THR A 27 -17.28 -28.90 -0.88
C THR A 27 -17.68 -27.56 -1.45
N ALA A 28 -18.83 -27.52 -2.08
CA ALA A 28 -19.58 -26.38 -2.63
C ALA A 28 -18.86 -25.02 -2.68
N GLN A 29 -18.95 -24.35 -3.81
CA GLN A 29 -18.39 -23.01 -4.04
C GLN A 29 -18.79 -22.11 -2.85
N SER A 30 -17.80 -21.58 -2.13
CA SER A 30 -18.07 -20.66 -1.03
C SER A 30 -18.84 -19.44 -1.55
N VAL A 31 -19.90 -19.06 -0.85
CA VAL A 31 -20.71 -17.89 -1.19
C VAL A 31 -20.35 -16.79 -0.19
N PRO A 32 -19.54 -15.79 -0.57
CA PRO A 32 -19.16 -14.72 0.35
C PRO A 32 -20.41 -14.02 0.91
N GLY A 33 -20.48 -13.91 2.23
CA GLY A 33 -21.63 -13.32 2.93
C GLY A 33 -22.69 -14.33 3.42
N ASP A 34 -22.63 -15.59 3.00
CA ASP A 34 -23.46 -16.69 3.51
C ASP A 34 -22.85 -17.21 4.82
N ALA A 35 -23.11 -16.47 5.90
CA ALA A 35 -22.50 -16.72 7.19
C ALA A 35 -23.07 -17.96 7.88
N ASP A 36 -24.33 -18.29 7.67
CA ASP A 36 -25.02 -19.46 8.26
C ASP A 36 -24.97 -20.69 7.33
N ASP A 37 -24.31 -20.59 6.16
CA ASP A 37 -24.06 -21.67 5.19
C ASP A 37 -25.36 -22.30 4.62
N ASP A 38 -26.43 -21.50 4.52
CA ASP A 38 -27.74 -21.95 3.98
C ASP A 38 -27.84 -21.83 2.44
N GLY A 39 -26.79 -21.25 1.79
CA GLY A 39 -26.69 -21.05 0.36
C GLY A 39 -27.31 -19.74 -0.13
N GLN A 40 -27.72 -18.85 0.77
CA GLN A 40 -28.29 -17.55 0.44
C GLN A 40 -27.67 -16.46 1.31
N VAL A 41 -27.50 -15.25 0.77
CA VAL A 41 -27.04 -14.09 1.55
C VAL A 41 -28.24 -13.24 1.93
N THR A 42 -28.62 -13.26 3.19
CA THR A 42 -29.84 -12.66 3.73
C THR A 42 -29.61 -11.96 5.07
N ILE A 43 -30.66 -11.43 5.66
CA ILE A 43 -30.61 -10.88 7.03
C ILE A 43 -30.29 -11.93 8.08
N ALA A 44 -30.49 -13.23 7.78
CA ALA A 44 -30.14 -14.31 8.71
C ALA A 44 -28.64 -14.37 8.96
N ASP A 45 -27.84 -14.13 7.91
CA ASP A 45 -26.37 -14.07 7.98
C ASP A 45 -25.89 -12.91 8.85
N VAL A 46 -26.57 -11.76 8.77
CA VAL A 46 -26.30 -10.63 9.66
C VAL A 46 -26.51 -11.01 11.12
N VAL A 47 -27.59 -11.74 11.40
CA VAL A 47 -27.87 -12.20 12.76
C VAL A 47 -26.86 -13.23 13.22
N ALA A 48 -26.52 -14.21 12.39
CA ALA A 48 -25.49 -15.21 12.68
C ALA A 48 -24.14 -14.56 12.98
N LEU A 49 -23.74 -13.59 12.16
CA LEU A 49 -22.49 -12.86 12.36
C LEU A 49 -22.50 -11.99 13.63
N ILE A 50 -23.61 -11.34 13.96
CA ILE A 50 -23.75 -10.61 15.23
C ILE A 50 -23.64 -11.56 16.42
N ASP A 51 -24.30 -12.71 16.37
CA ASP A 51 -24.26 -13.71 17.44
C ASP A 51 -22.83 -14.23 17.64
N TYR A 52 -22.13 -14.51 16.55
CA TYR A 52 -20.70 -14.85 16.61
C TYR A 52 -19.86 -13.75 17.28
N LEU A 53 -19.98 -12.49 16.83
CA LEU A 53 -19.21 -11.38 17.38
C LEU A 53 -19.49 -11.14 18.89
N LEU A 54 -20.67 -11.49 19.35
CA LEU A 54 -21.05 -11.36 20.77
C LEU A 54 -20.63 -12.56 21.62
N THR A 55 -20.64 -13.76 21.09
CA THR A 55 -20.46 -15.01 21.84
C THR A 55 -19.14 -15.70 21.57
N VAL A 56 -18.55 -15.44 20.40
CA VAL A 56 -17.34 -16.12 19.88
C VAL A 56 -17.58 -17.64 19.74
N ASP A 57 -18.80 -18.03 19.40
CA ASP A 57 -19.18 -19.41 19.12
C ASP A 57 -19.14 -19.64 17.59
N ASP A 58 -18.07 -20.24 17.10
CA ASP A 58 -17.84 -20.51 15.69
C ASP A 58 -18.66 -21.69 15.13
N SER A 59 -19.39 -22.40 16.00
CA SER A 59 -20.23 -23.50 15.57
C SER A 59 -21.49 -23.08 14.77
N LEU A 60 -21.78 -21.78 14.76
CA LEU A 60 -22.96 -21.19 14.14
C LEU A 60 -22.69 -20.43 12.85
N ILE A 61 -21.43 -20.28 12.46
CA ILE A 61 -21.07 -19.52 11.25
C ILE A 61 -19.98 -20.22 10.43
N ASN A 62 -20.02 -19.95 9.12
CA ASN A 62 -18.93 -20.26 8.21
C ASN A 62 -17.95 -19.09 8.22
N LEU A 63 -16.80 -19.27 8.90
CA LEU A 63 -15.79 -18.22 9.04
C LEU A 63 -15.20 -17.76 7.70
N GLU A 64 -15.07 -18.65 6.71
CA GLU A 64 -14.56 -18.33 5.39
C GLU A 64 -15.55 -17.44 4.62
N ASN A 65 -16.84 -17.76 4.67
CA ASN A 65 -17.89 -16.96 4.04
C ASN A 65 -18.16 -15.64 4.77
N SER A 66 -17.77 -15.56 6.06
CA SER A 66 -18.01 -14.41 6.93
C SER A 66 -16.89 -13.38 6.93
N ASP A 67 -15.71 -13.73 6.42
CA ASP A 67 -14.57 -12.83 6.22
C ASP A 67 -14.72 -12.14 4.86
N LEU A 68 -15.44 -11.03 4.85
CA LEU A 68 -15.82 -10.34 3.62
C LEU A 68 -14.80 -9.32 3.14
N ASP A 69 -13.88 -8.90 4.01
CA ASP A 69 -12.78 -8.02 3.62
C ASP A 69 -11.47 -8.78 3.35
N GLY A 70 -11.45 -10.08 3.63
CA GLY A 70 -10.36 -10.99 3.30
C GLY A 70 -9.14 -10.86 4.22
N ASP A 71 -9.31 -10.26 5.40
CA ASP A 71 -8.23 -10.07 6.37
C ASP A 71 -7.98 -11.29 7.28
N ARG A 72 -8.80 -12.34 7.13
CA ARG A 72 -8.83 -13.61 7.88
C ARG A 72 -9.27 -13.47 9.32
N ILE A 73 -9.93 -12.38 9.65
CA ILE A 73 -10.46 -12.13 10.99
C ILE A 73 -11.89 -11.60 10.87
N VAL A 74 -12.86 -12.37 11.30
CA VAL A 74 -14.26 -11.92 11.30
C VAL A 74 -14.51 -10.88 12.38
N THR A 75 -14.87 -9.66 11.96
CA THR A 75 -15.01 -8.47 12.80
C THR A 75 -16.28 -7.67 12.48
N ILE A 76 -16.43 -6.50 13.11
CA ILE A 76 -17.49 -5.54 12.77
C ILE A 76 -17.34 -4.99 11.35
N SER A 77 -16.14 -5.01 10.78
CA SER A 77 -15.90 -4.61 9.38
C SER A 77 -16.68 -5.50 8.43
N ASP A 78 -16.61 -6.82 8.64
CA ASP A 78 -17.33 -7.81 7.83
C ASP A 78 -18.82 -7.68 7.98
N LEU A 79 -19.30 -7.43 9.20
CA LEU A 79 -20.72 -7.16 9.44
C LEU A 79 -21.22 -5.94 8.67
N THR A 80 -20.43 -4.89 8.62
CA THR A 80 -20.77 -3.68 7.85
C THR A 80 -20.79 -3.98 6.35
N THR A 81 -19.80 -4.72 5.85
CA THR A 81 -19.72 -5.16 4.46
C THR A 81 -20.89 -6.07 4.09
N LEU A 82 -21.32 -6.97 4.98
CA LEU A 82 -22.47 -7.83 4.77
C LEU A 82 -23.77 -7.03 4.68
N ILE A 83 -23.95 -6.06 5.55
CA ILE A 83 -25.13 -5.17 5.52
C ILE A 83 -25.19 -4.40 4.18
N ASP A 84 -24.05 -3.89 3.73
CA ASP A 84 -23.95 -3.20 2.44
C ASP A 84 -24.22 -4.14 1.27
N TYR A 85 -23.73 -5.37 1.32
CA TYR A 85 -24.00 -6.41 0.34
C TYR A 85 -25.51 -6.72 0.22
N ILE A 86 -26.21 -6.86 1.35
CA ILE A 86 -27.66 -7.14 1.36
C ILE A 86 -28.45 -5.94 0.82
N ASN A 87 -28.04 -4.73 1.13
CA ASN A 87 -28.74 -3.52 0.71
C ASN A 87 -28.49 -3.13 -0.76
N TYR A 88 -27.31 -3.39 -1.28
CA TYR A 88 -26.85 -2.85 -2.58
C TYR A 88 -26.39 -3.94 -3.56
N GLY A 89 -26.38 -5.21 -3.14
CA GLY A 89 -25.83 -6.34 -3.89
C GLY A 89 -24.35 -6.57 -3.62
N PRO A 90 -23.77 -7.66 -4.21
CA PRO A 90 -22.35 -7.97 -4.04
C PRO A 90 -21.51 -6.76 -4.46
N PRO A 91 -20.41 -6.48 -3.72
CA PRO A 91 -19.50 -5.44 -4.15
C PRO A 91 -19.07 -5.75 -5.58
N GLU A 92 -19.27 -4.77 -6.50
CA GLU A 92 -18.75 -4.91 -7.86
C GLU A 92 -17.24 -5.17 -7.75
N GLU A 93 -16.77 -6.22 -8.43
CA GLU A 93 -15.33 -6.49 -8.50
C GLU A 93 -14.61 -5.23 -8.99
N TYR A 94 -13.83 -4.64 -8.11
CA TYR A 94 -13.13 -3.40 -8.46
C TYR A 94 -12.06 -3.69 -9.51
N VAL A 95 -12.29 -3.16 -10.69
CA VAL A 95 -11.27 -3.14 -11.73
C VAL A 95 -10.58 -1.77 -11.69
N PRO A 96 -9.28 -1.73 -11.36
CA PRO A 96 -8.53 -0.48 -11.38
C PRO A 96 -8.64 0.21 -12.73
N GLN A 97 -8.95 1.50 -12.76
CA GLN A 97 -8.87 2.28 -13.98
C GLN A 97 -7.41 2.63 -14.24
N THR A 98 -6.89 2.19 -15.36
CA THR A 98 -5.47 2.31 -15.69
C THR A 98 -5.24 2.97 -17.05
N GLU A 99 -4.11 3.66 -17.18
CA GLU A 99 -3.58 4.15 -18.44
C GLU A 99 -2.13 3.67 -18.60
N THR A 100 -1.81 3.05 -19.74
CA THR A 100 -0.47 2.52 -20.01
C THR A 100 0.26 3.43 -21.01
N PHE A 101 1.50 3.73 -20.71
CA PHE A 101 2.41 4.52 -21.53
C PHE A 101 3.57 3.65 -22.00
N THR A 102 4.13 3.98 -23.17
CA THR A 102 5.29 3.27 -23.69
C THR A 102 6.36 4.28 -24.14
N VAL A 103 7.59 4.05 -23.70
CA VAL A 103 8.76 4.84 -24.09
C VAL A 103 9.86 3.89 -24.53
N ASP A 104 10.35 4.03 -25.74
CA ASP A 104 11.41 3.19 -26.36
C ASP A 104 11.14 1.67 -26.19
N GLY A 105 9.88 1.26 -26.37
CA GLY A 105 9.43 -0.13 -26.23
C GLY A 105 9.15 -0.60 -24.80
N VAL A 106 9.47 0.20 -23.78
CA VAL A 106 9.21 -0.11 -22.37
C VAL A 106 7.88 0.48 -21.94
N SER A 107 7.00 -0.36 -21.39
CA SER A 107 5.67 0.07 -20.93
C SER A 107 5.61 0.20 -19.43
N PHE A 108 4.86 1.19 -18.97
CA PHE A 108 4.54 1.40 -17.56
C PHE A 108 3.08 1.85 -17.40
N THR A 109 2.47 1.51 -16.28
CA THR A 109 1.04 1.70 -16.03
C THR A 109 0.81 2.71 -14.90
N MET A 110 -0.16 3.61 -15.12
CA MET A 110 -0.67 4.54 -14.12
C MET A 110 -2.07 4.10 -13.69
N VAL A 111 -2.35 4.13 -12.40
CA VAL A 111 -3.64 3.79 -11.80
C VAL A 111 -4.35 5.07 -11.39
N LEU A 112 -5.60 5.25 -11.81
CA LEU A 112 -6.43 6.38 -11.39
C LEU A 112 -6.82 6.23 -9.92
N VAL A 113 -6.51 7.22 -9.14
CA VAL A 113 -6.91 7.36 -7.74
C VAL A 113 -7.97 8.44 -7.65
N GLN A 114 -9.20 8.05 -7.36
CA GLN A 114 -10.27 9.01 -7.11
C GLN A 114 -9.98 9.76 -5.81
N GLY A 115 -9.91 11.08 -5.90
CA GLY A 115 -9.67 11.96 -4.78
C GLY A 115 -10.73 11.82 -3.67
N GLY A 116 -10.37 12.21 -2.48
CA GLY A 116 -11.24 12.10 -1.31
C GLY A 116 -10.65 12.77 -0.10
N THR A 117 -11.34 12.63 1.03
CA THR A 117 -10.89 13.17 2.31
C THR A 117 -10.50 12.03 3.25
N TYR A 118 -9.34 12.15 3.88
CA TYR A 118 -8.83 11.15 4.83
C TYR A 118 -8.07 11.81 6.00
N ILE A 119 -7.68 11.04 6.99
CA ILE A 119 -6.77 11.48 8.05
C ILE A 119 -5.36 11.07 7.67
N MET A 120 -4.50 12.04 7.42
CA MET A 120 -3.07 11.88 7.16
C MET A 120 -2.31 11.82 8.47
N GLY A 121 -1.34 10.90 8.56
CA GLY A 121 -0.55 10.67 9.77
C GLY A 121 -1.19 9.69 10.74
N SER A 122 -0.45 9.33 11.79
CA SER A 122 -0.85 8.33 12.79
C SER A 122 -0.85 8.84 14.23
N GLY A 123 -0.24 10.00 14.49
CA GLY A 123 0.02 10.49 15.83
C GLY A 123 1.24 9.83 16.51
N THR A 124 1.96 8.99 15.76
CA THR A 124 3.24 8.42 16.21
C THR A 124 4.40 9.23 15.66
N ASN A 125 5.58 9.11 16.26
CA ASN A 125 6.82 9.75 15.77
C ASN A 125 6.77 11.28 15.61
N GLY A 126 5.85 11.94 16.31
CA GLY A 126 5.75 13.41 16.31
C GLY A 126 4.96 13.99 15.15
N ASP A 127 4.34 13.18 14.33
CA ASP A 127 3.38 13.63 13.33
C ASP A 127 2.04 14.01 14.01
N THR A 128 1.33 14.98 13.46
CA THR A 128 0.01 15.40 13.93
C THR A 128 -1.03 14.92 12.92
N PRO A 129 -1.90 13.96 13.31
CA PRO A 129 -2.98 13.53 12.42
C PRO A 129 -3.89 14.71 12.07
N HIS A 130 -4.13 14.91 10.79
CA HIS A 130 -4.95 16.02 10.31
C HIS A 130 -5.74 15.62 9.08
N ARG A 131 -6.81 16.35 8.80
CA ARG A 131 -7.69 16.07 7.67
C ARG A 131 -7.07 16.60 6.38
N VAL A 132 -6.95 15.72 5.37
CA VAL A 132 -6.50 16.10 4.04
C VAL A 132 -7.57 15.74 3.02
N THR A 133 -7.83 16.66 2.09
CA THR A 133 -8.70 16.44 0.92
C THR A 133 -7.85 16.51 -0.34
N LEU A 134 -7.93 15.49 -1.18
CA LEU A 134 -7.21 15.41 -2.45
C LEU A 134 -8.18 15.40 -3.63
N SER A 135 -7.77 16.02 -4.73
CA SER A 135 -8.38 15.87 -6.04
C SER A 135 -7.95 14.53 -6.67
N ASP A 136 -8.62 14.13 -7.76
CA ASP A 136 -8.24 12.95 -8.53
C ASP A 136 -6.81 13.10 -9.10
N PHE A 137 -6.06 12.01 -9.09
CA PHE A 137 -4.72 11.92 -9.70
C PHE A 137 -4.48 10.50 -10.19
N SER A 138 -3.45 10.27 -10.99
CA SER A 138 -3.01 8.92 -11.31
C SER A 138 -1.63 8.67 -10.74
N ILE A 139 -1.40 7.47 -10.18
CA ILE A 139 -0.14 7.05 -9.58
C ILE A 139 0.45 5.85 -10.33
N GLY A 140 1.76 5.73 -10.39
CA GLY A 140 2.43 4.57 -10.95
C GLY A 140 1.96 3.28 -10.26
N GLN A 141 1.57 2.28 -11.04
CA GLN A 141 1.16 0.98 -10.52
C GLN A 141 2.26 0.34 -9.69
N THR A 142 3.52 0.56 -10.09
CA THR A 142 4.73 0.13 -9.41
C THR A 142 5.70 1.32 -9.26
N GLU A 143 6.78 1.10 -8.57
CA GLU A 143 7.96 1.97 -8.61
C GLU A 143 8.50 2.09 -10.05
N VAL A 144 9.27 3.14 -10.34
CA VAL A 144 9.98 3.26 -11.63
C VAL A 144 11.05 2.17 -11.70
N THR A 145 10.98 1.33 -12.74
CA THR A 145 11.94 0.25 -12.94
C THR A 145 13.27 0.75 -13.53
N GLN A 146 14.34 -0.03 -13.35
CA GLN A 146 15.62 0.19 -14.00
C GLN A 146 15.49 0.20 -15.54
N GLU A 147 14.59 -0.64 -16.09
CA GLU A 147 14.30 -0.68 -17.51
C GLU A 147 13.70 0.64 -18.03
N LEU A 148 12.70 1.17 -17.33
CA LEU A 148 12.09 2.45 -17.71
C LEU A 148 13.09 3.61 -17.55
N TRP A 149 13.88 3.59 -16.47
CA TRP A 149 14.92 4.59 -16.30
C TRP A 149 15.95 4.55 -17.43
N LEU A 150 16.42 3.35 -17.79
CA LEU A 150 17.37 3.17 -18.88
C LEU A 150 16.80 3.65 -20.23
N ALA A 151 15.54 3.32 -20.53
CA ALA A 151 14.86 3.75 -21.76
C ALA A 151 14.75 5.28 -21.86
N VAL A 152 14.48 5.95 -20.74
CA VAL A 152 14.37 7.42 -20.72
C VAL A 152 15.73 8.10 -20.67
N MET A 153 16.65 7.65 -19.81
CA MET A 153 17.90 8.36 -19.51
C MET A 153 19.07 7.92 -20.36
N GLY A 154 19.06 6.68 -20.86
CA GLY A 154 20.14 6.09 -21.64
C GLY A 154 21.26 5.50 -20.78
N TYR A 155 21.10 5.44 -19.48
CA TYR A 155 22.01 4.80 -18.52
C TYR A 155 21.23 4.30 -17.31
N ASN A 156 21.79 3.32 -16.58
CA ASN A 156 21.24 2.80 -15.33
C ASN A 156 22.17 3.20 -14.16
N PRO A 157 21.68 3.99 -13.16
CA PRO A 157 22.48 4.41 -12.03
C PRO A 157 22.55 3.36 -10.91
N SER A 158 21.68 2.35 -10.95
CA SER A 158 21.42 1.43 -9.85
C SER A 158 22.63 0.60 -9.46
N TRP A 159 22.81 0.39 -8.17
CA TRP A 159 23.80 -0.52 -7.62
C TRP A 159 23.46 -1.98 -7.94
N PHE A 160 22.19 -2.37 -7.79
CA PHE A 160 21.74 -3.74 -8.07
C PHE A 160 21.49 -3.96 -9.56
N CYS A 161 22.55 -3.88 -10.35
CA CYS A 161 22.52 -4.11 -11.80
C CYS A 161 23.73 -4.94 -12.25
N SER A 162 23.71 -5.42 -13.49
CA SER A 162 24.76 -6.27 -14.07
C SER A 162 26.14 -5.60 -14.10
N ASN A 163 26.21 -4.28 -14.27
CA ASN A 163 27.47 -3.53 -14.28
C ASN A 163 28.20 -3.61 -12.94
N GLU A 164 27.47 -3.82 -11.83
CA GLU A 164 28.00 -3.97 -10.47
C GLU A 164 28.11 -5.45 -10.04
N GLY A 165 27.92 -6.40 -10.97
CA GLY A 165 28.10 -7.83 -10.75
C GLY A 165 26.84 -8.55 -10.25
N PHE A 166 25.68 -7.92 -10.30
CA PHE A 166 24.40 -8.55 -10.05
C PHE A 166 23.78 -9.09 -11.36
N ASP A 167 22.58 -9.63 -11.29
CA ASP A 167 21.85 -10.13 -12.46
C ASP A 167 21.33 -8.97 -13.34
N ASP A 168 20.93 -9.30 -14.59
CA ASP A 168 20.36 -8.36 -15.56
C ASP A 168 18.86 -8.09 -15.33
N ASN A 169 18.39 -8.16 -14.09
CA ASN A 169 16.98 -8.00 -13.81
C ASN A 169 16.57 -6.52 -13.77
N LEU A 170 16.28 -5.97 -14.93
CA LEU A 170 15.83 -4.59 -15.12
C LEU A 170 14.41 -4.31 -14.60
N GLN A 171 13.67 -5.34 -14.14
CA GLN A 171 12.37 -5.18 -13.48
C GLN A 171 12.50 -4.79 -12.01
N ARG A 172 13.68 -4.70 -11.46
CA ARG A 172 13.90 -4.10 -10.14
C ARG A 172 13.60 -2.60 -10.19
N PRO A 173 13.21 -1.97 -9.06
CA PRO A 173 13.13 -0.52 -9.01
C PRO A 173 14.50 0.09 -9.28
N VAL A 174 14.52 1.25 -9.90
CA VAL A 174 15.72 2.07 -9.96
C VAL A 174 16.05 2.60 -8.56
N GLU A 175 17.31 2.54 -8.17
CA GLU A 175 17.81 3.09 -6.91
C GLU A 175 19.15 3.81 -7.15
N GLU A 176 19.78 4.32 -6.09
CA GLU A 176 20.92 5.25 -6.19
C GLU A 176 20.60 6.53 -6.97
N VAL A 177 19.37 7.00 -6.83
CA VAL A 177 18.91 8.24 -7.42
C VAL A 177 18.73 9.31 -6.34
N ASN A 178 18.97 10.55 -6.70
CA ASN A 178 18.67 11.71 -5.86
C ASN A 178 17.54 12.56 -6.46
N TRP A 179 17.08 13.55 -5.71
CA TRP A 179 15.95 14.39 -6.12
C TRP A 179 16.18 15.10 -7.47
N TYR A 180 17.40 15.57 -7.76
CA TYR A 180 17.70 16.21 -9.04
C TYR A 180 17.68 15.21 -10.19
N MET A 181 18.22 14.00 -10.00
CA MET A 181 18.18 12.94 -11.00
C MET A 181 16.75 12.54 -11.33
N CYS A 182 15.89 12.39 -10.31
CA CYS A 182 14.46 12.12 -10.49
C CYS A 182 13.77 13.23 -11.28
N ARG A 183 14.08 14.49 -10.98
CA ARG A 183 13.55 15.65 -11.70
C ARG A 183 13.96 15.68 -13.16
N ASP A 184 15.22 15.36 -13.45
CA ASP A 184 15.74 15.30 -14.82
C ASP A 184 15.13 14.15 -15.61
N PHE A 185 14.96 12.97 -14.97
CA PHE A 185 14.21 11.83 -15.52
C PHE A 185 12.77 12.24 -15.89
N ILE A 186 12.05 12.84 -14.96
CA ILE A 186 10.67 13.29 -15.17
C ILE A 186 10.59 14.32 -16.28
N ALA A 187 11.51 15.28 -16.34
CA ALA A 187 11.54 16.29 -17.40
C ALA A 187 11.74 15.67 -18.79
N LYS A 188 12.61 14.64 -18.90
CA LYS A 188 12.78 13.87 -20.14
C LYS A 188 11.54 13.05 -20.47
N LEU A 189 10.97 12.32 -19.50
CA LEU A 189 9.76 11.53 -19.66
C LEU A 189 8.60 12.40 -20.17
N ASN A 190 8.40 13.58 -19.57
CA ASN A 190 7.38 14.53 -19.98
C ASN A 190 7.56 15.00 -21.42
N ARG A 191 8.81 15.22 -21.84
CA ARG A 191 9.13 15.64 -23.22
C ARG A 191 8.79 14.55 -24.24
N VAL A 192 9.11 13.28 -23.93
CA VAL A 192 8.90 12.17 -24.89
C VAL A 192 7.44 11.71 -24.93
N THR A 193 6.72 11.82 -23.82
CA THR A 193 5.31 11.40 -23.73
C THR A 193 4.31 12.51 -24.03
N GLY A 194 4.73 13.78 -23.95
CA GLY A 194 3.82 14.94 -24.04
C GLY A 194 2.88 15.07 -22.84
N ARG A 195 3.15 14.37 -21.73
CA ARG A 195 2.31 14.37 -20.51
C ARG A 195 3.04 15.10 -19.37
N THR A 196 2.32 15.32 -18.27
CA THR A 196 2.85 16.05 -17.09
C THR A 196 2.98 15.11 -15.90
N PHE A 197 4.00 14.26 -15.93
CA PHE A 197 4.39 13.45 -14.78
C PHE A 197 5.16 14.31 -13.76
N ARG A 198 5.11 13.89 -12.51
CA ARG A 198 5.82 14.48 -11.37
C ARG A 198 6.05 13.43 -10.28
N LEU A 199 6.78 13.77 -9.25
CA LEU A 199 6.78 13.01 -7.99
C LEU A 199 5.43 13.16 -7.29
N PRO A 200 4.99 12.19 -6.49
CA PRO A 200 3.83 12.34 -5.62
C PRO A 200 4.06 13.45 -4.60
N THR A 201 3.00 14.13 -4.17
CA THR A 201 3.04 14.76 -2.85
C THR A 201 3.02 13.68 -1.78
N GLU A 202 3.52 13.98 -0.59
CA GLU A 202 3.46 13.05 0.52
C GLU A 202 2.03 12.61 0.85
N ALA A 203 1.08 13.55 0.76
CA ALA A 203 -0.34 13.27 0.98
C ALA A 203 -0.95 12.35 -0.09
N GLU A 204 -0.59 12.53 -1.36
CA GLU A 204 -1.01 11.63 -2.44
C GLU A 204 -0.43 10.23 -2.26
N TRP A 205 0.85 10.16 -1.87
CA TRP A 205 1.52 8.89 -1.59
C TRP A 205 0.81 8.12 -0.47
N GLU A 206 0.56 8.77 0.69
CA GLU A 206 -0.08 8.12 1.83
C GLU A 206 -1.53 7.72 1.53
N PHE A 207 -2.29 8.57 0.84
CA PHE A 207 -3.66 8.25 0.44
C PHE A 207 -3.72 7.03 -0.48
N ALA A 208 -2.84 6.97 -1.48
CA ALA A 208 -2.75 5.82 -2.39
C ALA A 208 -2.27 4.55 -1.66
N ALA A 209 -1.29 4.67 -0.76
CA ALA A 209 -0.78 3.55 0.03
C ALA A 209 -1.85 2.94 0.95
N LYS A 210 -2.73 3.78 1.49
CA LYS A 210 -3.88 3.36 2.32
C LYS A 210 -5.04 2.74 1.52
N GLY A 211 -4.96 2.68 0.18
CA GLY A 211 -6.06 2.17 -0.65
C GLY A 211 -7.08 3.25 -1.06
N GLY A 212 -6.78 4.53 -0.88
CA GLY A 212 -7.65 5.64 -1.27
C GLY A 212 -9.01 5.60 -0.56
N LYS A 213 -10.09 5.77 -1.32
CA LYS A 213 -11.48 5.63 -0.83
C LYS A 213 -11.87 4.19 -0.49
N ARG A 214 -11.07 3.22 -0.91
CA ARG A 214 -11.32 1.78 -0.70
C ARG A 214 -10.53 1.22 0.48
N SER A 215 -9.89 2.10 1.25
CA SER A 215 -9.03 1.73 2.38
C SER A 215 -9.76 0.86 3.40
N HIS A 216 -9.17 -0.28 3.74
CA HIS A 216 -9.59 -1.12 4.86
C HIS A 216 -8.88 -0.77 6.17
N GLY A 217 -8.03 0.27 6.17
CA GLY A 217 -7.34 0.73 7.38
C GLY A 217 -6.14 -0.13 7.78
N TYR A 218 -5.57 -0.89 6.85
CA TYR A 218 -4.39 -1.72 7.10
C TYR A 218 -3.16 -0.91 7.48
N LEU A 219 -2.26 -1.53 8.24
CA LEU A 219 -0.97 -0.94 8.63
C LEU A 219 -0.04 -0.80 7.44
N PHE A 220 -0.01 -1.82 6.58
CA PHE A 220 0.74 -1.85 5.32
C PHE A 220 -0.19 -1.65 4.13
N SER A 221 0.36 -1.40 2.97
CA SER A 221 -0.43 -1.15 1.76
C SER A 221 -1.07 -2.46 1.27
N GLY A 222 -2.33 -2.69 1.61
CA GLY A 222 -3.15 -3.83 1.19
C GLY A 222 -3.20 -5.02 2.16
N SER A 223 -2.54 -4.96 3.35
CA SER A 223 -2.63 -6.03 4.37
C SER A 223 -2.14 -5.56 5.75
N ASN A 224 -2.49 -6.30 6.80
CA ASN A 224 -1.83 -6.23 8.11
C ASN A 224 -0.62 -7.18 8.24
N ASP A 225 -0.40 -8.06 7.27
CA ASP A 225 0.81 -8.89 7.19
C ASP A 225 1.76 -8.34 6.11
N ILE A 226 2.89 -7.76 6.55
CA ILE A 226 3.92 -7.22 5.65
C ILE A 226 4.46 -8.26 4.65
N ASN A 227 4.44 -9.55 5.01
CA ASN A 227 4.94 -10.60 4.13
C ASN A 227 4.09 -10.79 2.88
N GLU A 228 2.82 -10.42 2.91
CA GLU A 228 1.93 -10.51 1.74
C GLU A 228 2.19 -9.38 0.74
N VAL A 229 2.54 -8.17 1.21
CA VAL A 229 2.50 -6.94 0.43
C VAL A 229 3.84 -6.23 0.24
N GLY A 230 4.88 -6.63 0.99
CA GLY A 230 6.14 -5.89 0.98
C GLY A 230 7.40 -6.75 1.03
N TRP A 231 8.48 -6.19 0.50
CA TRP A 231 9.84 -6.73 0.62
C TRP A 231 10.62 -5.90 1.63
N TYR A 232 11.05 -6.54 2.73
CA TYR A 232 11.83 -5.88 3.78
C TYR A 232 12.92 -6.80 4.32
N GLY A 233 13.82 -6.30 5.16
CA GLY A 233 15.05 -6.98 5.53
C GLY A 233 14.91 -8.32 6.26
N LEU A 234 13.71 -8.66 6.76
CA LEU A 234 13.49 -9.93 7.45
C LEU A 234 12.79 -10.98 6.58
N ASN A 235 12.21 -10.63 5.44
CA ASN A 235 11.57 -11.60 4.54
C ASN A 235 12.32 -11.82 3.22
N ILE A 236 13.44 -11.15 3.02
CA ILE A 236 14.37 -11.42 1.92
C ILE A 236 15.44 -12.39 2.40
N PRO A 237 15.70 -13.50 1.67
CA PRO A 237 16.74 -14.44 2.04
C PRO A 237 18.11 -13.75 2.22
N PRO A 238 18.90 -14.10 3.25
CA PRO A 238 20.18 -13.45 3.56
C PRO A 238 21.18 -13.41 2.39
N GLU A 239 21.12 -14.41 1.51
CA GLU A 239 21.95 -14.54 0.30
C GLU A 239 21.48 -13.64 -0.86
N CYS A 240 20.27 -13.10 -0.77
CA CYS A 240 19.62 -12.29 -1.83
C CYS A 240 19.24 -10.89 -1.34
N LYS A 241 20.03 -10.28 -0.43
CA LYS A 241 19.75 -8.96 0.13
C LYS A 241 19.88 -7.85 -0.91
N THR A 242 18.92 -7.80 -1.82
CA THR A 242 18.80 -6.82 -2.90
C THR A 242 17.36 -6.36 -3.02
N THR A 243 17.12 -5.27 -3.75
CA THR A 243 15.77 -4.95 -4.23
C THR A 243 15.20 -6.13 -5.03
N GLN A 244 13.90 -6.26 -5.08
CA GLN A 244 13.19 -7.31 -5.82
C GLN A 244 12.49 -6.73 -7.04
N SER A 245 12.12 -7.58 -8.01
CA SER A 245 11.29 -7.14 -9.14
C SER A 245 10.00 -6.50 -8.61
N VAL A 246 9.56 -5.45 -9.26
CA VAL A 246 8.30 -4.78 -8.93
C VAL A 246 7.09 -5.67 -9.19
N GLY A 247 6.00 -5.48 -8.45
CA GLY A 247 4.73 -6.18 -8.67
C GLY A 247 4.72 -7.65 -8.27
N MET A 248 5.69 -8.13 -7.48
CA MET A 248 5.80 -9.55 -7.10
C MET A 248 5.01 -9.90 -5.84
N LYS A 249 4.56 -8.93 -5.10
CA LYS A 249 3.72 -9.07 -3.91
C LYS A 249 2.27 -8.73 -4.24
N LYS A 250 1.36 -8.92 -3.27
CA LYS A 250 -0.05 -8.57 -3.41
C LYS A 250 -0.21 -7.05 -3.53
N PRO A 251 -1.05 -6.54 -4.44
CA PRO A 251 -1.33 -5.11 -4.52
C PRO A 251 -2.27 -4.67 -3.39
N ASN A 252 -2.40 -3.37 -3.21
CA ASN A 252 -3.43 -2.81 -2.35
C ASN A 252 -4.80 -2.74 -3.07
N GLU A 253 -5.80 -2.18 -2.41
CA GLU A 253 -7.19 -2.08 -2.85
C GLU A 253 -7.39 -1.28 -4.15
N LEU A 254 -6.38 -0.49 -4.55
CA LEU A 254 -6.35 0.25 -5.81
C LEU A 254 -5.65 -0.50 -6.94
N GLY A 255 -5.03 -1.65 -6.66
CA GLY A 255 -4.18 -2.37 -7.61
C GLY A 255 -2.78 -1.76 -7.75
N VAL A 256 -2.30 -1.04 -6.73
CA VAL A 256 -0.96 -0.45 -6.65
C VAL A 256 -0.07 -1.37 -5.82
N TYR A 257 1.13 -1.65 -6.32
CA TYR A 257 2.10 -2.58 -5.74
C TYR A 257 3.25 -1.85 -5.05
N ASP A 258 3.93 -2.55 -4.16
CA ASP A 258 5.23 -2.18 -3.57
C ASP A 258 5.26 -0.84 -2.83
N MET A 259 4.10 -0.34 -2.36
CA MET A 259 4.06 0.83 -1.48
C MET A 259 4.46 0.50 -0.03
N THR A 260 4.90 -0.72 0.19
CA THR A 260 5.46 -1.24 1.44
C THR A 260 6.76 -1.95 1.14
N GLY A 261 7.90 -1.41 1.58
CA GLY A 261 9.23 -2.00 1.38
C GLY A 261 9.81 -1.77 -0.02
N ASN A 262 10.63 -2.67 -0.49
CA ASN A 262 11.44 -2.63 -1.70
C ASN A 262 12.40 -1.42 -1.74
N VAL A 263 11.94 -0.24 -2.16
CA VAL A 263 12.71 1.01 -2.00
C VAL A 263 11.87 2.11 -1.37
N PHE A 264 12.49 2.98 -0.58
CA PHE A 264 11.87 4.25 -0.21
C PHE A 264 11.58 5.06 -1.47
N GLU A 265 10.46 5.74 -1.50
CA GLU A 265 10.02 6.54 -2.62
C GLU A 265 10.10 8.04 -2.32
N LEU A 266 10.84 8.77 -3.15
CA LEU A 266 10.97 10.22 -3.06
C LEU A 266 9.63 10.91 -3.35
N CYS A 267 9.24 11.81 -2.45
CA CYS A 267 8.12 12.74 -2.64
C CYS A 267 8.63 14.13 -3.01
N GLN A 268 7.75 14.96 -3.59
CA GLN A 268 8.15 16.35 -3.94
C GLN A 268 8.22 17.28 -2.73
N ASP A 269 7.59 16.91 -1.61
CA ASP A 269 7.46 17.72 -0.41
C ASP A 269 8.80 17.88 0.31
N TRP A 270 8.99 19.03 0.94
CA TRP A 270 10.02 19.19 1.94
C TRP A 270 9.65 18.45 3.21
N TYR A 271 10.62 17.80 3.84
CA TYR A 271 10.43 17.16 5.12
C TYR A 271 10.20 18.20 6.22
N GLY A 272 9.13 18.05 7.00
CA GLY A 272 8.78 18.95 8.08
C GLY A 272 7.54 18.49 8.85
N SER A 273 7.20 19.20 9.90
CA SER A 273 6.02 18.86 10.73
C SER A 273 4.72 19.06 9.98
N TYR A 274 3.74 18.21 10.25
CA TYR A 274 2.40 18.35 9.72
C TYR A 274 1.66 19.52 10.41
N PRO A 275 0.83 20.27 9.66
CA PRO A 275 -0.08 21.24 10.23
C PRO A 275 -1.21 20.52 10.99
N SER A 276 -1.78 21.20 11.99
CA SER A 276 -2.97 20.69 12.70
C SER A 276 -4.28 20.95 11.96
N ASP A 277 -4.29 21.97 11.09
CA ASP A 277 -5.48 22.39 10.36
C ASP A 277 -5.74 21.55 9.11
N PRO A 278 -7.02 21.38 8.70
CA PRO A 278 -7.38 20.71 7.47
C PRO A 278 -6.69 21.31 6.24
N GLN A 279 -6.19 20.45 5.34
CA GLN A 279 -5.48 20.82 4.13
C GLN A 279 -6.21 20.32 2.88
N THR A 280 -6.06 21.03 1.77
CA THR A 280 -6.55 20.60 0.46
C THR A 280 -5.39 20.60 -0.53
N ASN A 281 -5.13 19.45 -1.15
CA ASN A 281 -4.00 19.20 -2.05
C ASN A 281 -2.67 19.76 -1.49
N PRO A 282 -2.27 19.38 -0.27
CA PRO A 282 -1.04 19.89 0.31
C PRO A 282 0.19 19.48 -0.48
N THR A 283 1.21 20.32 -0.46
CA THR A 283 2.51 20.12 -1.11
C THR A 283 3.66 20.21 -0.10
N GLY A 284 3.35 20.00 1.17
CA GLY A 284 4.29 20.13 2.26
C GLY A 284 4.62 21.60 2.62
N PRO A 285 5.56 21.80 3.55
CA PRO A 285 6.02 23.13 3.91
C PRO A 285 6.77 23.79 2.75
N SER A 286 6.76 25.13 2.70
CA SER A 286 7.44 25.89 1.65
C SER A 286 8.97 25.75 1.67
N GLU A 287 9.53 25.38 2.82
CA GLU A 287 10.96 25.17 3.04
C GLU A 287 11.17 24.13 4.14
N SER A 288 12.32 23.49 4.13
CA SER A 288 12.75 22.59 5.20
C SER A 288 14.01 23.18 5.88
N TRP A 289 14.04 23.18 7.20
CA TRP A 289 15.22 23.57 7.97
C TRP A 289 16.38 22.58 7.82
N THR A 290 16.10 21.29 7.47
CA THR A 290 17.11 20.26 7.15
C THR A 290 17.48 20.24 5.66
N GLN A 291 16.70 20.88 4.79
CA GLN A 291 16.79 20.79 3.33
C GLN A 291 16.62 19.36 2.80
N ASP A 292 15.84 18.56 3.48
CA ASP A 292 15.53 17.18 3.09
C ASP A 292 14.18 17.08 2.38
N LYS A 293 14.08 16.17 1.43
CA LYS A 293 12.84 15.75 0.79
C LYS A 293 12.27 14.53 1.49
N VAL A 294 10.95 14.47 1.60
CA VAL A 294 10.25 13.32 2.17
C VAL A 294 10.56 12.06 1.37
N ILE A 295 10.79 10.95 2.09
CA ILE A 295 10.82 9.58 1.54
C ILE A 295 9.82 8.72 2.31
N ARG A 296 9.14 7.79 1.60
CA ARG A 296 8.06 6.98 2.16
C ARG A 296 8.22 5.50 1.79
N GLY A 297 7.49 4.62 2.49
CA GLY A 297 7.28 3.21 2.12
C GLY A 297 8.19 2.21 2.81
N GLY A 298 9.35 2.60 3.29
CA GLY A 298 10.37 1.66 3.76
C GLY A 298 11.19 1.08 2.61
N SER A 299 12.07 0.13 2.91
CA SER A 299 12.93 -0.47 1.88
C SER A 299 13.30 -1.91 2.21
N TYR A 300 13.90 -2.60 1.24
CA TYR A 300 14.34 -4.00 1.31
C TYR A 300 15.30 -4.31 2.49
N PHE A 301 15.97 -3.32 3.05
CA PHE A 301 16.91 -3.52 4.17
C PHE A 301 16.34 -3.14 5.55
N GLU A 302 15.11 -2.61 5.62
CA GLU A 302 14.50 -2.29 6.91
C GLU A 302 14.24 -3.56 7.73
N THR A 303 14.64 -3.52 9.01
CA THR A 303 14.47 -4.64 9.93
C THR A 303 13.34 -4.43 10.95
N SER A 304 12.71 -3.26 10.91
CA SER A 304 11.56 -2.89 11.73
C SER A 304 10.35 -2.70 10.82
N PRO A 305 9.33 -3.55 10.91
CA PRO A 305 8.13 -3.45 10.06
C PRO A 305 7.44 -2.08 10.18
N GLU A 306 7.50 -1.45 11.35
CA GLU A 306 6.87 -0.15 11.61
C GLU A 306 7.42 0.96 10.71
N ARG A 307 8.63 0.80 10.18
CA ARG A 307 9.23 1.73 9.22
C ARG A 307 8.61 1.65 7.83
N CYS A 308 7.87 0.57 7.57
CA CYS A 308 7.16 0.32 6.33
C CYS A 308 5.65 0.58 6.43
N TYR A 309 5.14 1.11 7.56
CA TYR A 309 3.72 1.46 7.66
C TYR A 309 3.35 2.57 6.67
N THR A 310 2.13 2.51 6.15
CA THR A 310 1.60 3.52 5.24
C THR A 310 1.63 4.93 5.82
N THR A 311 1.63 5.06 7.15
CA THR A 311 1.62 6.34 7.87
C THR A 311 2.99 6.80 8.35
N THR A 312 4.07 6.03 8.12
CA THR A 312 5.39 6.39 8.66
C THR A 312 5.94 7.64 7.99
N HIS A 313 6.14 8.69 8.81
CA HIS A 313 6.72 9.98 8.46
C HIS A 313 7.98 10.22 9.31
N MET A 314 9.06 9.49 9.04
CA MET A 314 10.26 9.53 9.88
C MET A 314 11.51 10.02 9.16
N PHE A 315 11.47 10.08 7.83
CA PHE A 315 12.68 10.23 7.05
C PHE A 315 12.58 11.34 6.02
N GLY A 316 13.65 12.12 5.97
CA GLY A 316 13.95 13.00 4.86
C GLY A 316 15.27 12.56 4.21
N MET A 317 15.45 12.94 2.95
CA MET A 317 16.65 12.69 2.20
C MET A 317 17.18 14.01 1.63
N PRO A 318 18.47 14.33 1.85
CA PRO A 318 19.09 15.50 1.25
C PRO A 318 18.97 15.51 -0.28
N LEU A 319 18.84 16.68 -0.87
CA LEU A 319 18.64 16.84 -2.33
C LEU A 319 19.67 16.11 -3.20
N TYR A 320 20.91 16.01 -2.73
CA TYR A 320 22.02 15.31 -3.40
C TYR A 320 22.30 13.92 -2.80
N GLY A 321 21.53 13.52 -1.77
CA GLY A 321 21.69 12.21 -1.16
C GLY A 321 21.35 11.10 -2.16
N ILE A 322 22.13 10.03 -2.16
CA ILE A 322 21.87 8.80 -2.91
C ILE A 322 21.88 7.62 -1.95
N SER A 323 21.09 6.59 -2.23
CA SER A 323 21.04 5.37 -1.42
C SER A 323 20.54 4.21 -2.26
N ILE A 324 21.12 3.03 -2.03
CA ILE A 324 20.72 1.76 -2.63
C ILE A 324 19.31 1.30 -2.23
N GLY A 325 18.65 2.03 -1.37
CA GLY A 325 17.28 1.75 -0.93
C GLY A 325 16.32 2.89 -1.19
N VAL A 326 16.66 3.85 -2.06
CA VAL A 326 15.80 4.99 -2.41
C VAL A 326 15.63 5.07 -3.91
N GLY A 327 14.37 5.06 -4.34
CA GLY A 327 13.92 5.19 -5.71
C GLY A 327 12.79 6.23 -5.83
N LEU A 328 11.92 6.02 -6.80
CA LEU A 328 10.79 6.93 -7.03
C LEU A 328 9.58 6.20 -7.62
N ARG A 329 8.43 6.82 -7.43
CA ARG A 329 7.17 6.50 -8.10
C ARG A 329 6.65 7.74 -8.81
N LEU A 330 5.94 7.56 -9.93
CA LEU A 330 5.37 8.65 -10.71
C LEU A 330 3.96 8.98 -10.26
N VAL A 331 3.60 10.24 -10.38
CA VAL A 331 2.22 10.73 -10.41
C VAL A 331 1.99 11.48 -11.72
N LEU A 332 0.82 11.28 -12.31
CA LEU A 332 0.33 12.04 -13.45
C LEU A 332 -0.78 12.96 -12.96
N SER A 333 -0.62 14.25 -13.15
CA SER A 333 -1.67 15.23 -12.85
C SER A 333 -2.80 15.08 -13.87
N ASN A 334 -4.02 14.90 -13.40
CA ASN A 334 -5.20 14.98 -14.28
C ASN A 334 -5.35 16.44 -14.73
N GLN A 335 -5.46 16.63 -16.04
CA GLN A 335 -5.64 17.95 -16.65
C GLN A 335 -7.07 18.45 -16.48
#